data_5f4a85716230357b830398d9f62a038d
#
_entry.id   5f4a85716230357b830398d9f62a038d
#
_cell.length_a   1.000
_cell.length_b   1.000
_cell.length_c   1.000
_cell.angle_alpha   90.00
_cell.angle_beta   90.00
_cell.angle_gamma   90.00
#
_symmetry.space_group_name_H-M   'P 1'
#
loop_
_entity.id
_entity.type
_entity.pdbx_description
1 polymer ?
#
loop_
_entity_poly.entity_id
_entity_poly.type
_entity_poly.pdbx_seq_one_letter_code
_entity_poly.pdbx_strand_id
1 'polypeptide(L)'
;MPDYFLAEHLAAKLGLPLEQLADFETKGVIRRIVKNGRTYYSSQDFYRLKGVLYFVRDKGLSVREARSRVTPRIKLASGPQC
;
A
#
# COMPACT_ATOMS: atom_id res chain seq x y z
N MET A 1 3.25 13.31 -12.48
CA MET A 1 3.17 11.98 -11.85
C MET A 1 1.77 11.44 -11.91
N PRO A 2 1.62 10.20 -12.29
CA PRO A 2 0.28 9.63 -12.27
C PRO A 2 -0.19 9.44 -10.83
N ASP A 3 -1.48 9.64 -10.63
CA ASP A 3 -2.06 9.45 -9.31
C ASP A 3 -2.40 7.98 -9.06
N TYR A 4 -2.40 7.18 -10.11
CA TYR A 4 -2.80 5.78 -10.04
C TYR A 4 -1.84 4.93 -10.84
N PHE A 5 -1.68 3.69 -10.42
CA PHE A 5 -0.85 2.72 -11.12
C PHE A 5 -1.70 1.50 -11.46
N LEU A 6 -1.50 0.96 -12.65
CA LEU A 6 -2.07 -0.34 -12.97
C LEU A 6 -1.48 -1.37 -12.02
N ALA A 7 -2.29 -2.37 -11.67
CA ALA A 7 -1.84 -3.38 -10.71
C ALA A 7 -0.55 -4.06 -11.16
N GLU A 8 -0.45 -4.38 -12.45
CA GLU A 8 0.76 -5.02 -12.98
C GLU A 8 1.98 -4.13 -12.85
N HIS A 9 1.80 -2.84 -13.10
CA HIS A 9 2.91 -1.89 -12.98
C HIS A 9 3.35 -1.72 -11.53
N LEU A 10 2.39 -1.68 -10.63
CA LEU A 10 2.69 -1.56 -9.22
C LEU A 10 3.47 -2.78 -8.73
N ALA A 11 3.01 -3.96 -9.11
CA ALA A 11 3.68 -5.19 -8.73
C ALA A 11 5.12 -5.20 -9.25
N ALA A 12 5.30 -4.78 -10.50
CA ALA A 12 6.64 -4.74 -11.09
C ALA A 12 7.54 -3.76 -10.37
N LYS A 13 7.01 -2.59 -10.01
CA LYS A 13 7.81 -1.60 -9.28
C LYS A 13 8.27 -2.10 -7.93
N LEU A 14 7.47 -2.93 -7.30
CA LEU A 14 7.78 -3.43 -5.97
C LEU A 14 8.44 -4.80 -5.99
N GLY A 15 8.55 -5.41 -7.17
CA GLY A 15 9.13 -6.73 -7.28
C GLY A 15 8.28 -7.81 -6.66
N LEU A 16 6.95 -7.67 -6.75
CA LEU A 16 6.01 -8.61 -6.15
C LEU A 16 5.17 -9.29 -7.22
N PRO A 17 4.75 -10.54 -6.97
CA PRO A 17 3.75 -11.15 -7.85
C PRO A 17 2.38 -10.49 -7.60
N LEU A 18 1.53 -10.56 -8.61
CA LEU A 18 0.20 -9.96 -8.52
C LEU A 18 -0.62 -10.51 -7.36
N GLU A 19 -0.49 -11.78 -7.08
CA GLU A 19 -1.26 -12.36 -6.00
C GLU A 19 -0.87 -11.79 -4.63
N GLN A 20 0.34 -11.28 -4.51
CA GLN A 20 0.75 -10.59 -3.28
C GLN A 20 -0.01 -9.29 -3.09
N LEU A 21 -0.31 -8.59 -4.17
CA LEU A 21 -1.12 -7.39 -4.07
C LEU A 21 -2.52 -7.71 -3.56
N ALA A 22 -3.09 -8.81 -4.04
CA ALA A 22 -4.40 -9.23 -3.57
C ALA A 22 -4.37 -9.56 -2.08
N ASP A 23 -3.29 -10.17 -1.64
CA ASP A 23 -3.12 -10.50 -0.23
C ASP A 23 -3.05 -9.24 0.64
N PHE A 24 -2.28 -8.23 0.21
CA PHE A 24 -2.21 -6.98 0.94
C PHE A 24 -3.54 -6.25 0.93
N GLU A 25 -4.29 -6.38 -0.14
CA GLU A 25 -5.61 -5.81 -0.23
C GLU A 25 -6.54 -6.45 0.80
N THR A 26 -6.49 -7.76 0.92
CA THR A 26 -7.25 -8.50 1.92
C THR A 26 -6.88 -8.06 3.33
N LYS A 27 -5.63 -7.76 3.55
CA LYS A 27 -5.15 -7.33 4.87
C LYS A 27 -5.40 -5.85 5.14
N GLY A 28 -6.01 -5.15 4.20
CA GLY A 28 -6.39 -3.77 4.41
C GLY A 28 -5.25 -2.77 4.22
N VAL A 29 -4.16 -3.17 3.60
CA VAL A 29 -3.03 -2.28 3.36
C VAL A 29 -3.30 -1.36 2.19
N ILE A 30 -3.88 -1.90 1.12
CA ILE A 30 -4.16 -1.14 -0.10
C ILE A 30 -5.60 -1.38 -0.51
N ARG A 31 -6.12 -0.49 -1.34
CA ARG A 31 -7.49 -0.57 -1.81
C ARG A 31 -7.52 -0.58 -3.33
N ARG A 32 -8.23 -1.56 -3.87
CA ARG A 32 -8.38 -1.70 -5.30
C ARG A 32 -9.33 -0.65 -5.86
N ILE A 33 -8.96 -0.09 -7.00
CA ILE A 33 -9.84 0.80 -7.75
C ILE A 33 -10.05 0.16 -9.11
N VAL A 34 -11.30 -0.11 -9.47
CA VAL A 34 -11.61 -0.74 -10.75
C VAL A 34 -12.18 0.32 -11.68
N LYS A 35 -11.61 0.40 -12.88
CA LYS A 35 -11.99 1.39 -13.85
C LYS A 35 -11.87 0.77 -15.23
N ASN A 36 -12.96 0.77 -15.98
CA ASN A 36 -12.97 0.18 -17.33
C ASN A 36 -12.45 -1.25 -17.35
N GLY A 37 -12.83 -2.04 -16.34
CA GLY A 37 -12.42 -3.43 -16.27
C GLY A 37 -10.98 -3.65 -15.84
N ARG A 38 -10.28 -2.59 -15.46
CA ARG A 38 -8.88 -2.71 -15.04
C ARG A 38 -8.72 -2.34 -13.58
N THR A 39 -7.75 -2.94 -12.95
CA THR A 39 -7.47 -2.69 -11.54
C THR A 39 -6.31 -1.71 -11.39
N TYR A 40 -6.55 -0.69 -10.58
CA TYR A 40 -5.54 0.34 -10.29
C TYR A 40 -5.39 0.49 -8.78
N TYR A 41 -4.26 1.04 -8.38
CA TYR A 41 -4.03 1.43 -6.98
C TYR A 41 -3.51 2.85 -6.97
N SER A 42 -3.86 3.62 -5.96
CA SER A 42 -3.44 5.01 -5.89
C SER A 42 -1.96 5.13 -5.54
N SER A 43 -1.38 6.28 -5.82
CA SER A 43 0.00 6.54 -5.45
C SER A 43 0.17 6.54 -3.93
N GLN A 44 -0.84 6.95 -3.20
CA GLN A 44 -0.79 6.89 -1.75
C GLN A 44 -0.69 5.45 -1.26
N ASP A 45 -1.44 4.56 -1.89
CA ASP A 45 -1.38 3.15 -1.56
C ASP A 45 0.00 2.58 -1.90
N PHE A 46 0.59 3.05 -2.99
CA PHE A 46 1.93 2.63 -3.37
C PHE A 46 2.93 2.96 -2.25
N TYR A 47 2.89 4.19 -1.77
CA TYR A 47 3.82 4.60 -0.70
C TYR A 47 3.52 3.89 0.62
N ARG A 48 2.25 3.67 0.91
CA ARG A 48 1.89 2.92 2.10
C ARG A 48 2.42 1.49 2.04
N LEU A 49 2.27 0.86 0.88
CA LEU A 49 2.76 -0.49 0.71
C LEU A 49 4.28 -0.55 0.78
N LYS A 50 4.97 0.44 0.22
CA LYS A 50 6.41 0.51 0.36
C LYS A 50 6.82 0.56 1.83
N GLY A 51 6.14 1.37 2.61
CA GLY A 51 6.43 1.48 4.03
C GLY A 51 6.17 0.17 4.77
N VAL A 52 5.07 -0.49 4.44
CA VAL A 52 4.75 -1.77 5.06
C VAL A 52 5.83 -2.80 4.71
N LEU A 53 6.23 -2.86 3.44
CA LEU A 53 7.27 -3.81 3.03
C LEU A 53 8.59 -3.53 3.73
N TYR A 54 8.92 -2.28 3.92
CA TYR A 54 10.12 -1.92 4.66
C TYR A 54 10.08 -2.50 6.08
N PHE A 55 8.98 -2.28 6.79
CA PHE A 55 8.88 -2.77 8.16
C PHE A 55 8.84 -4.29 8.22
N VAL A 56 8.20 -4.92 7.26
CA VAL A 56 8.14 -6.38 7.25
C VAL A 56 9.50 -6.99 6.92
N ARG A 57 10.16 -6.49 5.88
CA ARG A 57 11.41 -7.08 5.43
C ARG A 57 12.61 -6.67 6.25
N ASP A 58 12.71 -5.39 6.57
CA ASP A 58 13.89 -4.87 7.24
C ASP A 58 13.78 -4.91 8.75
N LYS A 59 12.57 -4.76 9.28
CA LYS A 59 12.38 -4.75 10.72
C LYS A 59 11.77 -6.04 11.27
N GLY A 60 11.35 -6.93 10.38
CA GLY A 60 10.81 -8.20 10.82
C GLY A 60 9.43 -8.15 11.45
N LEU A 61 8.69 -7.08 11.21
CA LEU A 61 7.35 -6.95 11.77
C LEU A 61 6.34 -7.75 10.96
N SER A 62 5.22 -8.09 11.59
CA SER A 62 4.12 -8.67 10.84
C SER A 62 3.47 -7.59 9.98
N VAL A 63 2.71 -8.00 8.97
CA VAL A 63 2.01 -7.05 8.12
C VAL A 63 1.08 -6.19 8.97
N ARG A 64 0.42 -6.78 9.94
CA ARG A 64 -0.51 -6.07 10.79
C ARG A 64 0.19 -4.95 11.57
N GLU A 65 1.33 -5.26 12.15
CA GLU A 65 2.09 -4.27 12.90
C GLU A 65 2.65 -3.20 11.99
N ALA A 66 3.14 -3.60 10.83
CA ALA A 66 3.70 -2.66 9.87
C ALA A 66 2.64 -1.69 9.40
N ARG A 67 1.44 -2.18 9.12
CA ARG A 67 0.35 -1.35 8.69
C ARG A 67 -0.02 -0.31 9.76
N SER A 68 -0.02 -0.75 10.99
CA SER A 68 -0.36 0.12 12.09
C SER A 68 0.67 1.25 12.26
N ARG A 69 1.92 1.00 11.92
CA ARG A 69 2.95 2.03 12.01
C ARG A 69 2.88 3.06 10.89
N VAL A 70 2.39 2.64 9.74
CA VAL A 70 2.33 3.53 8.57
C VAL A 70 1.06 4.35 8.57
N THR A 71 -0.08 3.72 8.76
CA THR A 71 -1.37 4.37 8.57
C THR A 71 -1.72 5.43 9.60
N PRO A 72 -1.57 5.18 10.89
CA PRO A 72 -2.02 6.16 11.88
C PRO A 72 -1.32 7.49 11.79
N ARG A 73 -0.09 7.48 11.36
CA ARG A 73 0.67 8.71 11.29
C ARG A 73 0.05 9.70 10.35
N ILE A 74 -0.51 9.22 9.28
CA ILE A 74 -1.15 10.07 8.30
C ILE A 74 -2.34 10.77 8.90
N LYS A 75 -3.11 10.05 9.66
CA LYS A 75 -4.28 10.63 10.27
C LYS A 75 -3.93 11.68 11.27
N LEU A 76 -2.91 11.43 12.06
CA LEU A 76 -2.52 12.39 13.06
C LEU A 76 -2.05 13.69 12.46
N ALA A 77 -1.45 13.59 11.32
CA ALA A 77 -0.97 14.80 10.67
C ALA A 77 -2.09 15.74 10.36
N SER A 78 -3.23 15.23 10.15
CA SER A 78 -4.34 16.08 9.83
C SER A 78 -4.92 16.73 11.06
N GLY A 79 -4.66 16.24 12.13
CA GLY A 79 -5.23 16.83 13.30
C GLY A 79 -4.58 18.04 13.72
N PRO A 80 -4.65 18.13 13.79
CA PRO A 80 -4.27 18.88 14.13
C PRO A 80 -3.56 19.12 14.61
N GLN A 81 -3.62 18.80 14.40
CA GLN A 81 -3.06 18.92 14.74
C GLN A 81 -2.55 19.28 14.86
N CYS A 82 -2.80 19.21 14.59
CA CYS A 82 -2.38 19.43 14.65
C CYS A 82 -2.13 19.45 14.89
#